data_db998ccd661311f24b12d01e3886da00
#
_entry.id   db998ccd661311f24b12d01e3886da00
#
_cell.length_a   1.000
_cell.length_b   1.000
_cell.length_c   1.000
_cell.angle_alpha   90.00
_cell.angle_beta   90.00
_cell.angle_gamma   90.00
#
_symmetry.space_group_name_H-M   'P 1'
#
loop_
_entity.id
_entity.type
_entity.pdbx_description
1 polymer ?
#
loop_
_entity_poly.entity_id
_entity_poly.type
_entity_poly.pdbx_seq_one_letter_code
_entity_poly.pdbx_strand_id
1 'polypeptide(L)'
;MDSFEINKIIAAVLVVVLVVFSIGKISDIIFHVEKPNVQGYKVEVKLASTSSAEGNSENQVDISAFLALGNAEDGKKVFKKCAACHSINADGKNKIGPKLWNVMFRPVGSVTDYKYSKALVSYGKEWTWEEMNGFLIKPSKWIKG
;
A
#
# COMPACT_ATOMS: atom_id res chain seq x y z
N MET A 1 -52.12 -11.03 1.81
CA MET A 1 -51.19 -10.33 2.72
C MET A 1 -51.92 -9.15 3.31
N ASP A 2 -52.01 -9.10 4.63
CA ASP A 2 -52.70 -8.00 5.31
C ASP A 2 -51.86 -6.73 5.22
N SER A 3 -52.52 -5.57 5.21
CA SER A 3 -51.85 -4.26 5.15
C SER A 3 -50.77 -4.09 6.21
N PHE A 4 -50.93 -4.75 7.36
CA PHE A 4 -49.96 -4.76 8.47
C PHE A 4 -48.66 -5.51 8.11
N GLU A 5 -48.74 -6.63 7.41
CA GLU A 5 -47.58 -7.40 6.94
C GLU A 5 -46.79 -6.65 5.86
N ILE A 6 -47.52 -5.98 4.94
CA ILE A 6 -46.90 -5.13 3.92
C ILE A 6 -46.13 -3.97 4.57
N ASN A 7 -46.73 -3.31 5.56
CA ASN A 7 -46.07 -2.21 6.26
C ASN A 7 -44.78 -2.65 7.00
N LYS A 8 -44.77 -3.86 7.59
CA LYS A 8 -43.56 -4.40 8.21
C LYS A 8 -42.43 -4.64 7.18
N ILE A 9 -42.79 -5.20 6.02
CA ILE A 9 -41.81 -5.44 4.96
C ILE A 9 -41.26 -4.10 4.44
N ILE A 10 -42.14 -3.12 4.17
CA ILE A 10 -41.71 -1.78 3.74
C ILE A 10 -40.80 -1.15 4.80
N ALA A 11 -41.18 -1.19 6.07
CA ALA A 11 -40.38 -0.65 7.14
C ALA A 11 -38.98 -1.32 7.23
N ALA A 12 -38.93 -2.65 7.11
CA ALA A 12 -37.68 -3.38 7.11
C ALA A 12 -36.75 -2.99 5.94
N VAL A 13 -37.32 -2.87 4.74
CA VAL A 13 -36.56 -2.44 3.54
C VAL A 13 -36.03 -1.02 3.72
N LEU A 14 -36.88 -0.09 4.21
CA LEU A 14 -36.45 1.29 4.46
C LEU A 14 -35.33 1.38 5.51
N VAL A 15 -35.39 0.59 6.57
CA VAL A 15 -34.31 0.53 7.57
C VAL A 15 -33.02 0.01 6.96
N VAL A 16 -33.05 -1.05 6.15
CA VAL A 16 -31.85 -1.57 5.48
C VAL A 16 -31.26 -0.54 4.53
N VAL A 17 -32.07 0.14 3.73
CA VAL A 17 -31.61 1.21 2.83
C VAL A 17 -30.97 2.34 3.62
N LEU A 18 -31.58 2.77 4.72
CA LEU A 18 -31.06 3.83 5.58
C LEU A 18 -29.71 3.43 6.19
N VAL A 19 -29.56 2.20 6.70
CA VAL A 19 -28.31 1.69 7.26
C VAL A 19 -27.20 1.66 6.20
N VAL A 20 -27.47 1.14 5.00
CA VAL A 20 -26.48 1.09 3.91
C VAL A 20 -26.03 2.49 3.50
N PHE A 21 -26.99 3.43 3.36
CA PHE A 21 -26.69 4.83 3.06
C PHE A 21 -25.87 5.51 4.14
N SER A 22 -26.20 5.25 5.41
CA SER A 22 -25.47 5.82 6.56
C SER A 22 -24.04 5.31 6.62
N ILE A 23 -23.83 4.02 6.42
CA ILE A 23 -22.47 3.42 6.36
C ILE A 23 -21.66 4.06 5.24
N GLY A 24 -22.24 4.21 4.05
CA GLY A 24 -21.56 4.87 2.92
C GLY A 24 -21.15 6.31 3.26
N LYS A 25 -22.05 7.10 3.83
CA LYS A 25 -21.77 8.49 4.22
C LYS A 25 -20.72 8.61 5.32
N ILE A 26 -20.81 7.78 6.34
CA ILE A 26 -19.82 7.74 7.42
C ILE A 26 -18.44 7.34 6.87
N SER A 27 -18.40 6.35 6.00
CA SER A 27 -17.17 5.95 5.31
C SER A 27 -16.56 7.10 4.51
N ASP A 28 -17.37 7.80 3.72
CA ASP A 28 -16.91 8.96 2.95
C ASP A 28 -16.34 10.07 3.85
N ILE A 29 -16.97 10.34 4.99
CA ILE A 29 -16.50 11.38 5.93
C ILE A 29 -15.17 10.97 6.58
N ILE A 30 -15.05 9.70 6.99
CA ILE A 30 -13.85 9.21 7.69
C ILE A 30 -12.67 9.05 6.74
N PHE A 31 -12.93 8.59 5.50
CA PHE A 31 -11.91 8.28 4.50
C PHE A 31 -11.84 9.30 3.35
N HIS A 32 -12.48 10.46 3.53
CA HIS A 32 -12.43 11.52 2.52
C HIS A 32 -10.99 12.00 2.34
N VAL A 33 -10.42 11.69 1.17
CA VAL A 33 -9.12 12.22 0.75
C VAL A 33 -9.40 13.26 -0.34
N GLU A 34 -9.19 14.53 -0.04
CA GLU A 34 -9.22 15.57 -1.06
C GLU A 34 -8.21 15.24 -2.15
N LYS A 35 -8.67 15.12 -3.39
CA LYS A 35 -7.78 14.98 -4.53
C LYS A 35 -7.03 16.30 -4.68
N PRO A 36 -5.68 16.31 -4.61
CA PRO A 36 -4.94 17.54 -4.81
C PRO A 36 -5.24 18.11 -6.20
N ASN A 37 -5.56 19.39 -6.27
CA ASN A 37 -5.89 20.11 -7.52
C ASN A 37 -4.71 20.19 -8.50
N VAL A 38 -3.52 19.82 -8.06
CA VAL A 38 -2.31 19.71 -8.86
C VAL A 38 -1.91 18.24 -8.85
N GLN A 39 -2.02 17.57 -9.99
CA GLN A 39 -1.44 16.23 -10.15
C GLN A 39 0.04 16.30 -9.84
N GLY A 40 0.48 15.37 -8.98
CA GLY A 40 1.81 15.34 -8.41
C GLY A 40 2.92 15.67 -9.40
N TYR A 41 3.88 16.40 -8.90
CA TYR A 41 5.16 16.81 -9.43
C TYR A 41 5.48 16.31 -10.86
N LYS A 42 5.32 17.18 -11.87
CA LYS A 42 5.86 16.95 -13.23
C LYS A 42 7.37 17.15 -13.15
N VAL A 43 8.13 16.07 -13.09
CA VAL A 43 9.57 16.09 -13.28
C VAL A 43 9.82 16.24 -14.79
N GLU A 44 10.25 17.41 -15.25
CA GLU A 44 10.83 17.56 -16.55
C GLU A 44 12.22 16.93 -16.55
N VAL A 45 12.31 15.67 -16.91
CA VAL A 45 13.59 14.99 -17.08
C VAL A 45 14.18 15.45 -18.42
N LYS A 46 15.19 16.32 -18.39
CA LYS A 46 16.08 16.52 -19.54
C LYS A 46 16.82 15.19 -19.79
N LEU A 47 16.40 14.50 -20.84
CA LEU A 47 17.04 13.29 -21.33
C LEU A 47 18.45 13.62 -21.80
N ALA A 48 19.45 13.27 -21.01
CA ALA A 48 20.81 13.06 -21.52
C ALA A 48 20.84 11.68 -22.15
N SER A 49 20.92 11.64 -23.46
CA SER A 49 20.97 10.43 -24.29
C SER A 49 22.23 9.64 -23.97
N THR A 50 22.08 8.38 -23.55
CA THR A 50 23.06 7.33 -23.86
C THR A 50 22.37 5.97 -23.93
N SER A 51 22.61 5.33 -25.05
CA SER A 51 22.12 4.13 -25.71
C SER A 51 21.90 2.84 -24.90
N SER A 52 20.84 2.15 -25.33
CA SER A 52 20.66 0.70 -25.56
C SER A 52 20.60 -0.26 -24.38
N ALA A 53 19.38 -0.75 -24.12
CA ALA A 53 19.02 -2.18 -24.15
C ALA A 53 17.49 -2.31 -24.04
N GLU A 54 16.89 -2.99 -25.01
CA GLU A 54 15.47 -3.30 -25.10
C GLU A 54 15.00 -4.17 -23.94
N GLY A 55 13.85 -3.84 -23.36
CA GLY A 55 13.18 -4.67 -22.37
C GLY A 55 12.05 -3.92 -21.66
N ASN A 56 10.87 -3.91 -22.29
CA ASN A 56 9.53 -3.66 -21.72
C ASN A 56 9.43 -2.58 -20.61
N SER A 57 9.35 -1.32 -21.06
CA SER A 57 9.31 -0.14 -20.22
C SER A 57 7.87 0.33 -20.02
N GLU A 58 7.15 -0.24 -19.04
CA GLU A 58 6.03 0.46 -18.42
C GLU A 58 6.53 1.14 -17.14
N ASN A 59 6.78 2.46 -17.21
CA ASN A 59 7.03 3.37 -16.08
C ASN A 59 8.05 2.88 -15.04
N GLN A 60 9.30 2.66 -15.41
CA GLN A 60 10.38 2.62 -14.42
C GLN A 60 10.65 4.05 -13.93
N VAL A 61 10.05 4.37 -12.80
CA VAL A 61 10.38 5.56 -12.03
C VAL A 61 11.85 5.44 -11.60
N ASP A 62 12.68 6.42 -11.94
CA ASP A 62 14.07 6.47 -11.46
C ASP A 62 14.08 6.69 -9.94
N ILE A 63 14.20 5.58 -9.20
CA ILE A 63 14.17 5.59 -7.73
C ILE A 63 15.38 6.33 -7.16
N SER A 64 16.51 6.34 -7.86
CA SER A 64 17.71 7.02 -7.39
C SER A 64 17.51 8.54 -7.25
N ALA A 65 16.79 9.14 -8.19
CA ALA A 65 16.42 10.55 -8.12
C ALA A 65 15.49 10.85 -6.92
N PHE A 66 14.55 9.95 -6.62
CA PHE A 66 13.66 10.09 -5.45
C PHE A 66 14.38 9.90 -4.12
N LEU A 67 15.36 9.00 -4.05
CA LEU A 67 16.17 8.80 -2.85
C LEU A 67 16.96 10.06 -2.49
N ALA A 68 17.47 10.78 -3.48
CA ALA A 68 18.18 12.04 -3.25
C ALA A 68 17.28 13.15 -2.67
N LEU A 69 15.98 13.08 -2.92
CA LEU A 69 14.96 14.02 -2.41
C LEU A 69 14.29 13.51 -1.13
N GLY A 70 14.62 12.32 -0.68
CA GLY A 70 13.99 11.66 0.45
C GLY A 70 14.18 12.40 1.77
N ASN A 71 13.10 12.52 2.55
CA ASN A 71 13.11 13.11 3.88
C ASN A 71 12.60 12.10 4.91
N ALA A 72 13.43 11.79 5.90
CA ALA A 72 13.10 10.78 6.93
C ALA A 72 11.91 11.20 7.81
N GLU A 73 11.75 12.49 8.10
CA GLU A 73 10.63 12.98 8.92
C GLU A 73 9.30 12.83 8.19
N ASP A 74 9.27 13.10 6.89
CA ASP A 74 8.07 12.88 6.07
C ASP A 74 7.83 11.39 5.89
N GLY A 75 8.87 10.57 5.76
CA GLY A 75 8.79 9.11 5.77
C GLY A 75 8.14 8.58 7.05
N LYS A 76 8.46 9.12 8.22
CA LYS A 76 7.81 8.76 9.49
C LYS A 76 6.31 9.08 9.49
N LYS A 77 5.91 10.20 8.89
CA LYS A 77 4.48 10.55 8.75
C LYS A 77 3.74 9.54 7.89
N VAL A 78 4.33 9.17 6.74
CA VAL A 78 3.77 8.16 5.83
C VAL A 78 3.71 6.80 6.51
N PHE A 79 4.76 6.40 7.25
CA PHE A 79 4.84 5.13 7.95
C PHE A 79 3.74 4.94 9.01
N LYS A 80 3.11 5.99 9.51
CA LYS A 80 1.95 5.87 10.42
C LYS A 80 0.85 4.96 9.88
N LYS A 81 0.69 4.88 8.55
CA LYS A 81 -0.26 3.99 7.88
C LYS A 81 0.11 2.51 8.01
N CYS A 82 1.37 2.21 8.20
CA CYS A 82 1.93 0.85 8.29
C CYS A 82 2.19 0.43 9.75
N ALA A 83 2.26 1.39 10.68
CA ALA A 83 2.68 1.20 12.06
C ALA A 83 1.73 0.30 12.90
N ALA A 84 0.48 0.16 12.49
CA ALA A 84 -0.46 -0.76 13.12
C ALA A 84 0.01 -2.22 12.99
N CYS A 85 0.57 -2.57 11.82
CA CYS A 85 0.96 -3.92 11.48
C CYS A 85 2.48 -4.18 11.54
N HIS A 86 3.32 -3.15 11.44
CA HIS A 86 4.78 -3.27 11.39
C HIS A 86 5.49 -2.42 12.45
N SER A 87 6.69 -2.82 12.83
CA SER A 87 7.62 -2.04 13.63
C SER A 87 8.87 -1.69 12.82
N ILE A 88 9.45 -0.49 13.06
CA ILE A 88 10.68 0.00 12.41
C ILE A 88 11.80 0.30 13.41
N ASN A 89 11.61 0.04 14.69
CA ASN A 89 12.64 0.26 15.70
C ASN A 89 13.59 -0.94 15.77
N ALA A 90 14.81 -0.71 16.22
CA ALA A 90 15.84 -1.76 16.36
C ALA A 90 15.39 -2.92 17.27
N ASP A 91 14.74 -2.60 18.36
CA ASP A 91 14.17 -3.53 19.34
C ASP A 91 12.73 -3.95 19.00
N GLY A 92 12.25 -3.54 17.82
CA GLY A 92 10.88 -3.77 17.37
C GLY A 92 10.58 -5.26 17.17
N LYS A 93 9.39 -5.67 17.61
CA LYS A 93 8.89 -7.05 17.45
C LYS A 93 8.02 -7.18 16.20
N ASN A 94 7.84 -8.42 15.74
CA ASN A 94 6.80 -8.74 14.77
C ASN A 94 5.43 -8.41 15.36
N LYS A 95 4.54 -7.90 14.51
CA LYS A 95 3.14 -7.65 14.83
C LYS A 95 2.27 -8.54 13.93
N ILE A 96 1.22 -7.99 13.32
CA ILE A 96 0.45 -8.66 12.24
C ILE A 96 1.38 -8.91 11.04
N GLY A 97 2.27 -7.96 10.74
CA GLY A 97 3.33 -8.08 9.77
C GLY A 97 4.72 -8.23 10.43
N PRO A 98 5.75 -8.59 9.66
CA PRO A 98 7.12 -8.73 10.16
C PRO A 98 7.73 -7.38 10.54
N LYS A 99 8.72 -7.41 11.43
CA LYS A 99 9.53 -6.25 11.75
C LYS A 99 10.32 -5.76 10.52
N LEU A 100 10.38 -4.44 10.32
CA LEU A 100 11.00 -3.80 9.17
C LEU A 100 12.36 -3.14 9.48
N TRP A 101 12.87 -3.24 10.72
CA TRP A 101 14.22 -2.76 11.02
C TRP A 101 15.25 -3.44 10.10
N ASN A 102 16.11 -2.65 9.47
CA ASN A 102 17.09 -3.11 8.47
C ASN A 102 16.47 -3.95 7.35
N VAL A 103 15.29 -3.58 6.87
CA VAL A 103 14.61 -4.32 5.79
C VAL A 103 15.32 -4.17 4.45
N MET A 104 15.94 -3.02 4.17
CA MET A 104 16.64 -2.79 2.91
C MET A 104 17.84 -3.73 2.78
N PHE A 105 17.98 -4.30 1.59
CA PHE A 105 19.02 -5.30 1.23
C PHE A 105 18.99 -6.60 2.06
N ARG A 106 17.91 -6.80 2.84
CA ARG A 106 17.65 -8.07 3.52
C ARG A 106 16.94 -9.03 2.56
N PRO A 107 17.28 -10.35 2.55
CA PRO A 107 16.55 -11.33 1.77
C PRO A 107 15.06 -11.33 2.09
N VAL A 108 14.22 -11.41 1.05
CA VAL A 108 12.76 -11.45 1.20
C VAL A 108 12.36 -12.71 1.96
N GLY A 109 11.45 -12.57 2.92
CA GLY A 109 10.98 -13.72 3.70
C GLY A 109 11.96 -14.25 4.75
N SER A 110 13.03 -13.51 5.12
CA SER A 110 14.13 -14.03 5.94
C SER A 110 14.01 -13.83 7.47
N VAL A 111 12.95 -13.15 7.94
CA VAL A 111 12.76 -13.01 9.40
C VAL A 111 12.33 -14.36 9.99
N THR A 112 13.20 -14.97 10.79
CA THR A 112 13.06 -16.36 11.28
C THR A 112 11.90 -16.58 12.24
N ASP A 113 11.51 -15.54 12.97
CA ASP A 113 10.45 -15.54 13.97
C ASP A 113 9.08 -15.04 13.39
N TYR A 114 8.95 -15.02 12.04
CA TYR A 114 7.73 -14.63 11.36
C TYR A 114 7.31 -15.64 10.30
N LYS A 115 6.02 -15.97 10.24
CA LYS A 115 5.48 -16.92 9.26
C LYS A 115 5.09 -16.20 7.97
N TYR A 116 5.94 -16.29 6.97
CA TYR A 116 5.69 -15.76 5.63
C TYR A 116 4.82 -16.69 4.77
N SER A 117 4.25 -16.13 3.69
CA SER A 117 3.67 -16.92 2.61
C SER A 117 4.75 -17.69 1.86
N LYS A 118 4.36 -18.81 1.22
CA LYS A 118 5.27 -19.59 0.38
C LYS A 118 5.89 -18.73 -0.74
N ALA A 119 5.12 -17.82 -1.33
CA ALA A 119 5.57 -16.94 -2.39
C ALA A 119 6.71 -16.01 -1.92
N LEU A 120 6.59 -15.43 -0.73
CA LEU A 120 7.64 -14.57 -0.18
C LEU A 120 8.91 -15.35 0.17
N VAL A 121 8.76 -16.57 0.73
CA VAL A 121 9.92 -17.43 1.05
C VAL A 121 10.66 -17.89 -0.19
N SER A 122 9.92 -18.22 -1.26
CA SER A 122 10.50 -18.73 -2.51
C SER A 122 10.93 -17.63 -3.48
N TYR A 123 10.75 -16.36 -3.13
CA TYR A 123 11.02 -15.25 -4.07
C TYR A 123 12.51 -15.11 -4.43
N GLY A 124 13.40 -15.43 -3.51
CA GLY A 124 14.84 -15.58 -3.78
C GLY A 124 15.61 -14.28 -4.06
N LYS A 125 15.00 -13.12 -3.80
CA LYS A 125 15.62 -11.80 -3.98
C LYS A 125 15.78 -11.08 -2.65
N GLU A 126 16.49 -9.96 -2.69
CA GLU A 126 16.63 -9.03 -1.57
C GLU A 126 15.73 -7.81 -1.76
N TRP A 127 15.40 -7.12 -0.69
CA TRP A 127 14.67 -5.86 -0.72
C TRP A 127 15.56 -4.72 -1.21
N THR A 128 15.85 -4.68 -2.54
CA THR A 128 16.43 -3.48 -3.14
C THR A 128 15.40 -2.35 -3.18
N TRP A 129 15.81 -1.16 -3.55
CA TRP A 129 14.90 -0.03 -3.67
C TRP A 129 13.82 -0.28 -4.73
N GLU A 130 14.19 -0.92 -5.84
CA GLU A 130 13.29 -1.27 -6.94
C GLU A 130 12.28 -2.35 -6.51
N GLU A 131 12.77 -3.41 -5.84
CA GLU A 131 11.91 -4.49 -5.34
C GLU A 131 10.92 -3.98 -4.31
N MET A 132 11.38 -3.11 -3.38
CA MET A 132 10.52 -2.50 -2.39
C MET A 132 9.48 -1.58 -3.02
N ASN A 133 9.88 -0.74 -3.98
CA ASN A 133 8.97 0.15 -4.69
C ASN A 133 7.90 -0.64 -5.47
N GLY A 134 8.30 -1.62 -6.24
CA GLY A 134 7.37 -2.47 -7.02
C GLY A 134 6.39 -3.21 -6.13
N PHE A 135 6.88 -3.75 -5.01
CA PHE A 135 6.05 -4.42 -4.03
C PHE A 135 5.04 -3.47 -3.36
N LEU A 136 5.46 -2.27 -2.95
CA LEU A 136 4.58 -1.29 -2.32
C LEU A 136 3.51 -0.73 -3.26
N ILE A 137 3.81 -0.60 -4.56
CA ILE A 137 2.83 -0.16 -5.57
C ILE A 137 1.73 -1.21 -5.76
N LYS A 138 2.11 -2.49 -5.96
CA LYS A 138 1.14 -3.57 -6.20
C LYS A 138 1.69 -4.93 -5.76
N PRO A 139 1.60 -5.27 -4.46
CA PRO A 139 2.20 -6.49 -3.89
C PRO A 139 1.84 -7.78 -4.63
N SER A 140 0.56 -7.99 -4.92
CA SER A 140 0.06 -9.21 -5.57
C SER A 140 0.47 -9.37 -7.04
N LYS A 141 0.83 -8.25 -7.71
CA LYS A 141 1.39 -8.31 -9.08
C LYS A 141 2.90 -8.56 -9.04
N TRP A 142 3.57 -8.00 -8.03
CA TRP A 142 5.02 -8.05 -7.91
C TRP A 142 5.49 -9.43 -7.47
N ILE A 143 4.92 -9.97 -6.41
CA ILE A 143 5.19 -11.32 -5.92
C ILE A 143 3.88 -12.12 -6.03
N LYS A 144 3.81 -12.99 -7.02
CA LYS A 144 2.63 -13.80 -7.31
C LYS A 144 2.56 -14.99 -6.36
N GLY A 145 1.40 -15.17 -5.67
CA GLY A 145 1.15 -16.34 -4.82
C GLY A 145 0.42 -16.04 -3.51
#